data_c94fd16e3d5ee1ab23c505062e98998b
#
_entry.id   c94fd16e3d5ee1ab23c505062e98998b
#
_cell.length_a   1.000
_cell.length_b   1.000
_cell.length_c   1.000
_cell.angle_alpha   90.00
_cell.angle_beta   90.00
_cell.angle_gamma   90.00
#
_symmetry.space_group_name_H-M   'P 1'
#
loop_
_entity.id
_entity.type
_entity.pdbx_description
1 polymer ?
#
loop_
_entity_poly.entity_id
_entity_poly.type
_entity_poly.pdbx_seq_one_letter_code
_entity_poly.pdbx_strand_id
1 'polypeptide(L)'
;MKRRWLALLLPLALTGCGYNKIQTLDEQANAAQGQIEVQLQRRADLIPNLVETVKGFAAQEQTVFGDIAKARSALLGAHSPAEKIAANGQLDSALGRLLVVVENYPQLRSNENFLRLQDELAGTENRIAVERRRYNEAVQDCNTFIALFPNSLVASMSGFTRNDAYFKTEEGARQAPKVSFGTPNAPATTPKPAAAKP
;
A
#
# COMPACT_ATOMS: atom_id res chain seq x y z
N MET A 1 40.29 21.97 40.66
CA MET A 1 40.03 20.63 40.04
C MET A 1 38.56 20.37 39.79
N LYS A 2 37.61 20.72 40.66
CA LYS A 2 36.15 20.43 40.52
C LYS A 2 35.51 21.04 39.27
N ARG A 3 35.91 22.23 38.80
CA ARG A 3 35.34 22.88 37.60
C ARG A 3 35.69 22.19 36.27
N ARG A 4 36.82 21.46 36.22
CA ARG A 4 37.25 20.73 34.99
C ARG A 4 36.45 19.45 34.77
N TRP A 5 35.97 18.82 35.85
CA TRP A 5 35.15 17.61 35.77
C TRP A 5 33.69 17.95 35.37
N LEU A 6 33.18 19.11 35.72
CA LEU A 6 31.87 19.60 35.30
C LEU A 6 31.83 19.86 33.78
N ALA A 7 32.92 20.34 33.17
CA ALA A 7 33.01 20.56 31.73
C ALA A 7 33.03 19.27 30.91
N LEU A 8 33.45 18.14 31.51
CA LEU A 8 33.44 16.81 30.87
C LEU A 8 32.09 16.08 31.01
N LEU A 9 31.29 16.40 32.06
CA LEU A 9 29.97 15.81 32.28
C LEU A 9 28.88 16.43 31.41
N LEU A 10 29.02 17.69 30.99
CA LEU A 10 28.05 18.40 30.17
C LEU A 10 27.80 17.78 28.79
N PRO A 11 28.84 17.39 27.99
CA PRO A 11 28.61 16.72 26.73
C PRO A 11 28.02 15.30 26.89
N LEU A 12 28.29 14.62 27.99
CA LEU A 12 27.75 13.28 28.27
C LEU A 12 26.23 13.32 28.54
N ALA A 13 25.73 14.37 29.18
CA ALA A 13 24.30 14.58 29.40
C ALA A 13 23.54 14.90 28.10
N LEU A 14 24.15 15.58 27.14
CA LEU A 14 23.57 15.92 25.85
C LEU A 14 23.45 14.68 24.92
N THR A 15 24.33 13.71 25.02
CA THR A 15 24.29 12.48 24.21
C THR A 15 23.11 11.56 24.60
N GLY A 16 22.73 11.51 25.88
CA GLY A 16 21.61 10.70 26.33
C GLY A 16 20.26 11.12 25.76
N CYS A 17 20.05 12.41 25.57
CA CYS A 17 18.80 12.96 25.00
C CYS A 17 18.64 12.61 23.51
N GLY A 18 19.74 12.64 22.73
CA GLY A 18 19.75 12.27 21.32
C GLY A 18 19.46 10.78 21.09
N TYR A 19 20.08 9.90 21.85
CA TYR A 19 19.89 8.45 21.77
C TYR A 19 18.42 8.06 22.05
N ASN A 20 17.85 8.53 23.15
CA ASN A 20 16.46 8.22 23.51
C ASN A 20 15.47 8.69 22.44
N LYS A 21 15.72 9.84 21.81
CA LYS A 21 14.86 10.34 20.73
C LYS A 21 14.95 9.47 19.48
N ILE A 22 16.16 9.00 19.12
CA ILE A 22 16.34 8.08 17.99
C ILE A 22 15.54 6.80 18.24
N GLN A 23 15.69 6.18 19.42
CA GLN A 23 14.93 4.98 19.80
C GLN A 23 13.41 5.19 19.71
N THR A 24 12.93 6.35 20.17
CA THR A 24 11.49 6.67 20.10
C THR A 24 11.01 6.78 18.65
N LEU A 25 11.79 7.39 17.77
CA LEU A 25 11.43 7.55 16.35
C LEU A 25 11.48 6.22 15.60
N ASP A 26 12.48 5.38 15.90
CA ASP A 26 12.58 4.03 15.34
C ASP A 26 11.39 3.16 15.77
N GLU A 27 11.03 3.19 17.04
CA GLU A 27 9.86 2.48 17.55
C GLU A 27 8.55 2.98 16.93
N GLN A 28 8.42 4.29 16.65
CA GLN A 28 7.27 4.83 15.94
C GLN A 28 7.16 4.29 14.51
N ALA A 29 8.29 4.14 13.81
CA ALA A 29 8.31 3.52 12.48
C ALA A 29 7.91 2.03 12.55
N ASN A 30 8.45 1.29 13.51
CA ASN A 30 8.10 -0.12 13.72
C ASN A 30 6.62 -0.29 14.10
N ALA A 31 6.08 0.57 14.96
CA ALA A 31 4.66 0.56 15.31
C ALA A 31 3.76 0.86 14.11
N ALA A 32 4.13 1.83 13.27
CA ALA A 32 3.39 2.14 12.04
C ALA A 32 3.43 0.97 11.04
N GLN A 33 4.56 0.27 10.92
CA GLN A 33 4.66 -0.95 10.13
C GLN A 33 3.72 -2.04 10.66
N GLY A 34 3.68 -2.26 11.97
CA GLY A 34 2.75 -3.19 12.62
C GLY A 34 1.28 -2.88 12.31
N GLN A 35 0.90 -1.60 12.23
CA GLN A 35 -0.47 -1.22 11.84
C GLN A 35 -0.79 -1.59 10.39
N ILE A 36 0.16 -1.46 9.47
CA ILE A 36 -0.01 -1.93 8.08
C ILE A 36 -0.26 -3.44 8.08
N GLU A 37 0.51 -4.21 8.84
CA GLU A 37 0.37 -5.67 8.92
C GLU A 37 -1.01 -6.08 9.43
N VAL A 38 -1.53 -5.41 10.45
CA VAL A 38 -2.88 -5.66 10.98
C VAL A 38 -3.94 -5.43 9.89
N GLN A 39 -3.82 -4.36 9.09
CA GLN A 39 -4.79 -4.10 8.03
C GLN A 39 -4.67 -5.11 6.86
N LEU A 40 -3.45 -5.52 6.51
CA LEU A 40 -3.22 -6.55 5.49
C LEU A 40 -3.78 -7.91 5.93
N GLN A 41 -3.59 -8.28 7.21
CA GLN A 41 -4.19 -9.50 7.77
C GLN A 41 -5.71 -9.43 7.71
N ARG A 42 -6.31 -8.33 8.17
CA ARG A 42 -7.77 -8.15 8.11
C ARG A 42 -8.29 -8.28 6.68
N ARG A 43 -7.59 -7.70 5.71
CA ARG A 43 -7.93 -7.83 4.29
C ARG A 43 -7.88 -9.28 3.83
N ALA A 44 -6.80 -10.01 4.17
CA ALA A 44 -6.65 -11.42 3.84
C ALA A 44 -7.75 -12.31 4.46
N ASP A 45 -8.27 -11.93 5.63
CA ASP A 45 -9.32 -12.66 6.34
C ASP A 45 -10.72 -12.44 5.74
N LEU A 46 -10.95 -11.34 5.03
CA LEU A 46 -12.19 -11.08 4.30
C LEU A 46 -12.30 -11.90 3.00
N ILE A 47 -11.18 -12.28 2.39
CA ILE A 47 -11.13 -12.93 1.08
C ILE A 47 -11.89 -14.27 1.03
N PRO A 48 -11.76 -15.19 2.00
CA PRO A 48 -12.52 -16.44 1.95
C PRO A 48 -14.03 -16.23 1.89
N ASN A 49 -14.55 -15.30 2.68
CA ASN A 49 -15.98 -14.99 2.71
C ASN A 49 -16.46 -14.39 1.37
N LEU A 50 -15.65 -13.52 0.76
CA LEU A 50 -15.93 -12.98 -0.56
C LEU A 50 -15.97 -14.11 -1.61
N VAL A 51 -14.96 -14.98 -1.64
CA VAL A 51 -14.88 -16.09 -2.60
C VAL A 51 -16.06 -17.03 -2.43
N GLU A 52 -16.44 -17.42 -1.21
CA GLU A 52 -17.59 -18.27 -0.96
C GLU A 52 -18.92 -17.61 -1.40
N THR A 53 -19.07 -16.31 -1.16
CA THR A 53 -20.24 -15.56 -1.63
C THR A 53 -20.34 -15.59 -3.17
N VAL A 54 -19.22 -15.37 -3.86
CA VAL A 54 -19.18 -15.37 -5.34
C VAL A 54 -19.37 -16.79 -5.90
N LYS A 55 -18.79 -17.81 -5.30
CA LYS A 55 -18.98 -19.22 -5.71
C LYS A 55 -20.42 -19.64 -5.72
N GLY A 56 -21.26 -19.12 -4.84
CA GLY A 56 -22.71 -19.40 -4.82
C GLY A 56 -23.43 -18.99 -6.12
N PHE A 57 -22.85 -18.08 -6.90
CA PHE A 57 -23.44 -17.57 -8.15
C PHE A 57 -22.61 -17.91 -9.40
N ALA A 58 -21.31 -18.06 -9.28
CA ALA A 58 -20.33 -18.18 -10.37
C ALA A 58 -19.37 -19.37 -10.14
N ALA A 59 -19.89 -20.54 -9.79
CA ALA A 59 -19.09 -21.72 -9.41
C ALA A 59 -18.09 -22.20 -10.48
N GLN A 60 -18.32 -21.88 -11.77
CA GLN A 60 -17.46 -22.25 -12.89
C GLN A 60 -16.15 -21.45 -12.98
N GLU A 61 -16.03 -20.31 -12.28
CA GLU A 61 -14.89 -19.39 -12.37
C GLU A 61 -13.67 -19.86 -11.55
N GLN A 62 -13.31 -21.13 -11.66
CA GLN A 62 -12.27 -21.78 -10.86
C GLN A 62 -10.89 -21.12 -10.99
N THR A 63 -10.55 -20.62 -12.16
CA THR A 63 -9.25 -19.96 -12.41
C THR A 63 -9.12 -18.69 -11.58
N VAL A 64 -10.16 -17.86 -11.53
CA VAL A 64 -10.15 -16.61 -10.75
C VAL A 64 -10.06 -16.88 -9.26
N PHE A 65 -10.78 -17.89 -8.76
CA PHE A 65 -10.69 -18.30 -7.36
C PHE A 65 -9.30 -18.86 -7.00
N GLY A 66 -8.69 -19.61 -7.91
CA GLY A 66 -7.32 -20.12 -7.75
C GLY A 66 -6.29 -19.00 -7.68
N ASP A 67 -6.42 -17.97 -8.52
CA ASP A 67 -5.54 -16.80 -8.52
C ASP A 67 -5.68 -15.98 -7.24
N ILE A 68 -6.89 -15.79 -6.74
CA ILE A 68 -7.15 -15.11 -5.46
C ILE A 68 -6.53 -15.90 -4.30
N ALA A 69 -6.72 -17.22 -4.27
CA ALA A 69 -6.16 -18.07 -3.22
C ALA A 69 -4.62 -18.01 -3.21
N LYS A 70 -3.97 -18.04 -4.40
CA LYS A 70 -2.51 -17.89 -4.53
C LYS A 70 -2.04 -16.52 -4.05
N ALA A 71 -2.70 -15.45 -4.48
CA ALA A 71 -2.34 -14.09 -4.09
C ALA A 71 -2.51 -13.87 -2.57
N ARG A 72 -3.59 -14.40 -1.98
CA ARG A 72 -3.80 -14.40 -0.52
C ARG A 72 -2.68 -15.16 0.21
N SER A 73 -2.31 -16.35 -0.28
CA SER A 73 -1.22 -17.12 0.31
C SER A 73 0.12 -16.39 0.23
N ALA A 74 0.41 -15.74 -0.90
CA ALA A 74 1.61 -14.92 -1.06
C ALA A 74 1.62 -13.75 -0.07
N LEU A 75 0.47 -13.08 0.16
CA LEU A 75 0.36 -11.98 1.13
C LEU A 75 0.64 -12.45 2.56
N LEU A 76 0.08 -13.60 2.95
CA LEU A 76 0.27 -14.15 4.30
C LEU A 76 1.69 -14.72 4.50
N GLY A 77 2.36 -15.15 3.44
CA GLY A 77 3.74 -15.66 3.47
C GLY A 77 4.80 -14.58 3.31
N ALA A 78 4.43 -13.33 3.04
CA ALA A 78 5.38 -12.23 2.88
C ALA A 78 5.96 -11.79 4.23
N HIS A 79 7.29 -11.69 4.32
CA HIS A 79 7.99 -11.34 5.56
C HIS A 79 8.54 -9.91 5.53
N SER A 80 8.99 -9.43 4.37
CA SER A 80 9.53 -8.08 4.24
C SER A 80 8.46 -7.08 3.80
N PRO A 81 8.61 -5.78 4.12
CA PRO A 81 7.72 -4.73 3.64
C PRO A 81 7.58 -4.71 2.10
N ALA A 82 8.68 -4.94 1.37
CA ALA A 82 8.66 -4.98 -0.08
C ALA A 82 7.84 -6.16 -0.63
N GLU A 83 8.00 -7.36 -0.03
CA GLU A 83 7.21 -8.54 -0.38
C GLU A 83 5.73 -8.32 -0.09
N LYS A 84 5.38 -7.71 1.04
CA LYS A 84 3.99 -7.39 1.41
C LYS A 84 3.34 -6.44 0.40
N ILE A 85 4.09 -5.43 -0.09
CA ILE A 85 3.62 -4.51 -1.13
C ILE A 85 3.33 -5.30 -2.42
N ALA A 86 4.30 -6.09 -2.89
CA ALA A 86 4.16 -6.85 -4.12
C ALA A 86 3.00 -7.85 -4.04
N ALA A 87 2.86 -8.56 -2.93
CA ALA A 87 1.78 -9.52 -2.71
C ALA A 87 0.41 -8.85 -2.60
N ASN A 88 0.32 -7.67 -1.97
CA ASN A 88 -0.92 -6.89 -1.97
C ASN A 88 -1.32 -6.44 -3.38
N GLY A 89 -0.37 -5.98 -4.20
CA GLY A 89 -0.63 -5.64 -5.61
C GLY A 89 -1.11 -6.84 -6.44
N GLN A 90 -0.57 -8.05 -6.19
CA GLN A 90 -1.07 -9.28 -6.82
C GLN A 90 -2.51 -9.58 -6.40
N LEU A 91 -2.84 -9.39 -5.12
CA LEU A 91 -4.20 -9.58 -4.60
C LEU A 91 -5.17 -8.56 -5.22
N ASP A 92 -4.76 -7.29 -5.37
CA ASP A 92 -5.56 -6.25 -6.03
C ASP A 92 -5.87 -6.62 -7.48
N SER A 93 -4.87 -7.12 -8.22
CA SER A 93 -5.03 -7.57 -9.59
C SER A 93 -5.98 -8.77 -9.69
N ALA A 94 -5.90 -9.72 -8.76
CA ALA A 94 -6.80 -10.87 -8.70
C ALA A 94 -8.24 -10.48 -8.36
N LEU A 95 -8.43 -9.56 -7.40
CA LEU A 95 -9.73 -9.00 -7.04
C LEU A 95 -10.33 -8.17 -8.20
N GLY A 96 -9.51 -7.42 -8.93
CA GLY A 96 -9.95 -6.70 -10.13
C GLY A 96 -10.54 -7.64 -11.17
N ARG A 97 -9.91 -8.80 -11.41
CA ARG A 97 -10.48 -9.83 -12.31
C ARG A 97 -11.78 -10.41 -11.78
N LEU A 98 -11.91 -10.61 -10.48
CA LEU A 98 -13.16 -11.06 -9.87
C LEU A 98 -14.29 -10.05 -10.13
N LEU A 99 -14.02 -8.76 -10.03
CA LEU A 99 -15.03 -7.72 -10.27
C LEU A 99 -15.52 -7.73 -11.73
N VAL A 100 -14.64 -7.99 -12.70
CA VAL A 100 -15.03 -8.17 -14.11
C VAL A 100 -15.95 -9.39 -14.28
N VAL A 101 -15.67 -10.49 -13.58
CA VAL A 101 -16.58 -11.66 -13.58
C VAL A 101 -17.94 -11.31 -13.01
N VAL A 102 -17.99 -10.57 -11.90
CA VAL A 102 -19.25 -10.17 -11.22
C VAL A 102 -20.17 -9.38 -12.16
N GLU A 103 -19.64 -8.64 -13.13
CA GLU A 103 -20.46 -7.91 -14.12
C GLU A 103 -21.35 -8.83 -14.95
N ASN A 104 -20.96 -10.09 -15.14
CA ASN A 104 -21.75 -11.09 -15.87
C ASN A 104 -22.85 -11.75 -15.00
N TYR A 105 -22.87 -11.47 -13.69
CA TYR A 105 -23.83 -12.06 -12.74
C TYR A 105 -24.64 -10.99 -12.00
N PRO A 106 -25.73 -10.45 -12.61
CA PRO A 106 -26.50 -9.32 -12.04
C PRO A 106 -27.05 -9.60 -10.63
N GLN A 107 -27.40 -10.85 -10.34
CA GLN A 107 -27.91 -11.25 -9.02
C GLN A 107 -26.81 -11.17 -7.94
N LEU A 108 -25.56 -11.49 -8.27
CA LEU A 108 -24.42 -11.33 -7.38
C LEU A 108 -24.11 -9.85 -7.14
N ARG A 109 -24.16 -9.05 -8.20
CA ARG A 109 -23.92 -7.60 -8.11
C ARG A 109 -24.89 -6.88 -7.17
N SER A 110 -26.12 -7.37 -7.04
CA SER A 110 -27.13 -6.82 -6.11
C SER A 110 -27.20 -7.55 -4.77
N ASN A 111 -26.32 -8.53 -4.53
CA ASN A 111 -26.31 -9.29 -3.28
C ASN A 111 -25.74 -8.45 -2.13
N GLU A 112 -26.51 -8.27 -1.06
CA GLU A 112 -26.12 -7.43 0.09
C GLU A 112 -24.83 -7.89 0.77
N ASN A 113 -24.61 -9.21 0.90
CA ASN A 113 -23.39 -9.74 1.50
C ASN A 113 -22.17 -9.42 0.63
N PHE A 114 -22.29 -9.53 -0.69
CA PHE A 114 -21.23 -9.18 -1.61
C PHE A 114 -20.90 -7.69 -1.52
N LEU A 115 -21.90 -6.81 -1.57
CA LEU A 115 -21.72 -5.36 -1.46
C LEU A 115 -21.04 -4.98 -0.14
N ARG A 116 -21.50 -5.53 0.99
CA ARG A 116 -20.88 -5.29 2.29
C ARG A 116 -19.40 -5.74 2.33
N LEU A 117 -19.08 -6.92 1.82
CA LEU A 117 -17.70 -7.40 1.77
C LEU A 117 -16.83 -6.55 0.85
N GLN A 118 -17.37 -6.06 -0.25
CA GLN A 118 -16.68 -5.13 -1.15
C GLN A 118 -16.39 -3.80 -0.45
N ASP A 119 -17.34 -3.25 0.28
CA ASP A 119 -17.16 -2.02 1.06
C ASP A 119 -16.13 -2.19 2.18
N GLU A 120 -16.16 -3.33 2.88
CA GLU A 120 -15.16 -3.65 3.90
C GLU A 120 -13.75 -3.77 3.29
N LEU A 121 -13.61 -4.41 2.13
CA LEU A 121 -12.33 -4.50 1.42
C LEU A 121 -11.83 -3.13 0.96
N ALA A 122 -12.68 -2.30 0.39
CA ALA A 122 -12.34 -0.91 0.04
C ALA A 122 -11.94 -0.10 1.29
N GLY A 123 -12.63 -0.31 2.40
CA GLY A 123 -12.30 0.29 3.68
C GLY A 123 -10.92 -0.13 4.20
N THR A 124 -10.54 -1.41 4.05
CA THR A 124 -9.19 -1.88 4.43
C THR A 124 -8.11 -1.27 3.55
N GLU A 125 -8.33 -1.15 2.24
CA GLU A 125 -7.38 -0.51 1.33
C GLU A 125 -7.12 0.95 1.69
N ASN A 126 -8.18 1.71 1.97
CA ASN A 126 -8.03 3.10 2.42
C ASN A 126 -7.22 3.21 3.72
N ARG A 127 -7.44 2.28 4.68
CA ARG A 127 -6.66 2.25 5.92
C ARG A 127 -5.20 1.89 5.65
N ILE A 128 -4.93 0.89 4.80
CA ILE A 128 -3.56 0.53 4.39
C ILE A 128 -2.85 1.75 3.79
N ALA A 129 -3.51 2.52 2.91
CA ALA A 129 -2.94 3.72 2.32
C ALA A 129 -2.61 4.80 3.38
N VAL A 130 -3.46 4.97 4.39
CA VAL A 130 -3.21 5.89 5.51
C VAL A 130 -2.02 5.42 6.35
N GLU A 131 -1.96 4.13 6.70
CA GLU A 131 -0.86 3.61 7.53
C GLU A 131 0.48 3.60 6.78
N ARG A 132 0.49 3.34 5.45
CA ARG A 132 1.68 3.52 4.61
C ARG A 132 2.21 4.95 4.65
N ARG A 133 1.33 5.94 4.61
CA ARG A 133 1.75 7.35 4.75
C ARG A 133 2.35 7.63 6.12
N ARG A 134 1.72 7.16 7.21
CA ARG A 134 2.24 7.31 8.59
C ARG A 134 3.61 6.67 8.75
N TYR A 135 3.79 5.47 8.19
CA TYR A 135 5.09 4.80 8.19
C TYR A 135 6.15 5.64 7.48
N ASN A 136 5.85 6.14 6.28
CA ASN A 136 6.78 6.98 5.52
C ASN A 136 7.13 8.27 6.29
N GLU A 137 6.17 8.90 6.94
CA GLU A 137 6.38 10.07 7.79
C GLU A 137 7.30 9.72 8.97
N ALA A 138 7.05 8.62 9.69
CA ALA A 138 7.87 8.18 10.81
C ALA A 138 9.31 7.83 10.38
N VAL A 139 9.48 7.14 9.25
CA VAL A 139 10.81 6.84 8.68
C VAL A 139 11.52 8.12 8.27
N GLN A 140 10.83 9.07 7.66
CA GLN A 140 11.40 10.37 7.28
C GLN A 140 11.87 11.16 8.50
N ASP A 141 11.06 11.20 9.56
CA ASP A 141 11.39 11.90 10.81
C ASP A 141 12.63 11.28 11.46
N CYS A 142 12.69 9.95 11.54
CA CYS A 142 13.85 9.23 12.06
C CYS A 142 15.11 9.52 11.21
N ASN A 143 15.02 9.37 9.89
CA ASN A 143 16.13 9.63 8.98
C ASN A 143 16.61 11.10 9.05
N THR A 144 15.70 12.04 9.16
CA THR A 144 16.03 13.46 9.31
C THR A 144 16.75 13.71 10.63
N PHE A 145 16.25 13.15 11.73
CA PHE A 145 16.81 13.33 13.05
C PHE A 145 18.24 12.77 13.14
N ILE A 146 18.49 11.57 12.61
CA ILE A 146 19.84 10.95 12.63
C ILE A 146 20.83 11.64 11.68
N ALA A 147 20.35 12.39 10.67
CA ALA A 147 21.21 13.10 9.73
C ALA A 147 21.71 14.45 10.27
N LEU A 148 21.00 15.06 11.26
CA LEU A 148 21.30 16.37 11.78
C LEU A 148 22.39 16.31 12.86
N PHE A 149 23.31 17.31 12.88
CA PHE A 149 24.26 17.50 13.97
C PHE A 149 23.53 18.06 15.21
N PRO A 150 23.84 17.59 16.45
CA PRO A 150 24.86 16.61 16.83
C PRO A 150 24.40 15.15 16.78
N ASN A 151 23.13 14.85 16.45
CA ASN A 151 22.52 13.51 16.52
C ASN A 151 23.20 12.51 15.59
N SER A 152 23.78 12.98 14.47
CA SER A 152 24.52 12.14 13.53
C SER A 152 25.72 11.45 14.16
N LEU A 153 26.38 12.08 15.13
CA LEU A 153 27.45 11.47 15.91
C LEU A 153 26.91 10.35 16.81
N VAL A 154 25.79 10.62 17.50
CA VAL A 154 25.14 9.66 18.38
C VAL A 154 24.65 8.46 17.57
N ALA A 155 24.02 8.69 16.42
CA ALA A 155 23.52 7.66 15.52
C ALA A 155 24.64 6.74 15.05
N SER A 156 25.78 7.30 14.57
CA SER A 156 26.92 6.52 14.08
C SER A 156 27.57 5.70 15.19
N MET A 157 27.69 6.24 16.40
CA MET A 157 28.23 5.52 17.55
C MET A 157 27.33 4.40 18.05
N SER A 158 26.01 4.54 17.87
CA SER A 158 25.01 3.57 18.32
C SER A 158 24.58 2.59 17.23
N GLY A 159 25.17 2.67 16.03
CA GLY A 159 24.89 1.77 14.92
C GLY A 159 23.58 2.03 14.20
N PHE A 160 22.91 3.16 14.43
CA PHE A 160 21.71 3.54 13.68
C PHE A 160 22.09 3.98 12.27
N THR A 161 21.43 3.36 11.30
CA THR A 161 21.59 3.65 9.88
C THR A 161 20.30 4.18 9.29
N ARG A 162 20.42 4.91 8.19
CA ARG A 162 19.27 5.40 7.44
C ARG A 162 18.42 4.23 6.95
N ASN A 163 17.10 4.34 7.14
CA ASN A 163 16.12 3.40 6.60
C ASN A 163 15.56 3.95 5.29
N ASP A 164 15.87 3.31 4.17
CA ASP A 164 15.39 3.71 2.84
C ASP A 164 14.18 2.88 2.36
N ALA A 165 13.59 2.07 3.24
CA ALA A 165 12.44 1.20 2.96
C ALA A 165 11.11 1.99 2.93
N TYR A 166 11.01 3.02 2.10
CA TYR A 166 9.78 3.77 1.91
C TYR A 166 8.76 3.01 1.08
N PHE A 167 7.49 3.09 1.46
CA PHE A 167 6.39 2.70 0.59
C PHE A 167 6.23 3.71 -0.54
N LYS A 168 6.56 3.30 -1.76
CA LYS A 168 6.42 4.13 -2.96
C LYS A 168 5.05 3.91 -3.58
N THR A 169 4.49 4.97 -4.17
CA THR A 169 3.31 4.85 -5.03
C THR A 169 3.68 4.07 -6.28
N GLU A 170 2.84 3.15 -6.73
CA GLU A 170 3.01 2.43 -7.99
C GLU A 170 3.16 3.42 -9.15
N GLU A 171 4.08 3.15 -10.09
CA GLU A 171 4.37 4.07 -11.20
C GLU A 171 3.13 4.34 -12.07
N GLY A 172 2.22 3.36 -12.20
CA GLY A 172 0.95 3.51 -12.91
C GLY A 172 -0.02 4.50 -12.26
N ALA A 173 0.00 4.64 -10.93
CA ALA A 173 -0.86 5.58 -10.21
C ALA A 173 -0.40 7.06 -10.31
N ARG A 174 0.80 7.31 -10.84
CA ARG A 174 1.32 8.67 -11.07
C ARG A 174 0.75 9.31 -12.33
N GLN A 175 0.14 8.53 -13.23
CA GLN A 175 -0.53 9.06 -14.41
C GLN A 175 -2.00 9.24 -14.08
N ALA A 176 -2.44 10.50 -13.99
CA ALA A 176 -3.86 10.81 -13.88
C ALA A 176 -4.59 10.20 -15.08
N PRO A 177 -5.70 9.46 -14.89
CA PRO A 177 -6.47 8.94 -16.00
C PRO A 177 -6.92 10.10 -16.89
N LYS A 178 -6.57 10.05 -18.17
CA LYS A 178 -7.06 11.04 -19.15
C LYS A 178 -8.54 10.78 -19.34
N VAL A 179 -9.37 11.56 -18.69
CA VAL A 179 -10.81 11.56 -18.95
C VAL A 179 -11.02 12.20 -20.31
N SER A 180 -11.25 11.40 -21.33
CA SER A 180 -11.71 11.86 -22.63
C SER A 180 -13.23 11.93 -22.60
N PHE A 181 -13.77 13.11 -22.44
CA PHE A 181 -15.17 13.36 -22.76
C PHE A 181 -15.24 13.35 -24.28
N GLY A 182 -15.56 12.18 -24.89
CA GLY A 182 -15.78 12.09 -26.32
C GLY A 182 -16.78 13.17 -26.74
N THR A 183 -16.37 14.04 -27.64
CA THR A 183 -17.32 14.95 -28.31
C THR A 183 -18.44 14.12 -28.91
N PRO A 184 -19.73 14.46 -28.64
CA PRO A 184 -20.85 13.73 -29.25
C PRO A 184 -20.74 13.86 -30.77
N ASN A 185 -20.44 12.72 -31.41
CA ASN A 185 -20.74 12.37 -32.79
C ASN A 185 -20.73 13.53 -33.80
N ALA A 186 -19.56 13.80 -34.41
CA ALA A 186 -19.59 14.42 -35.73
C ALA A 186 -20.24 13.42 -36.74
N PRO A 187 -21.22 13.83 -37.56
CA PRO A 187 -21.88 12.92 -38.48
C PRO A 187 -20.85 12.32 -39.45
N ALA A 188 -20.93 11.01 -39.61
CA ALA A 188 -20.07 10.25 -40.53
C ALA A 188 -20.18 10.87 -41.95
N THR A 189 -19.09 11.47 -42.40
CA THR A 189 -18.97 11.88 -43.81
C THR A 189 -18.94 10.61 -44.65
N THR A 190 -20.02 10.35 -45.37
CA THR A 190 -20.15 9.33 -46.42
C THR A 190 -18.99 9.49 -47.41
N PRO A 191 -18.26 8.43 -47.75
CA PRO A 191 -17.25 8.50 -48.80
C PRO A 191 -17.92 8.75 -50.14
N LYS A 192 -17.52 9.83 -50.83
CA LYS A 192 -17.91 10.18 -52.19
C LYS A 192 -17.47 9.08 -53.15
N PRO A 193 -18.35 8.55 -54.04
CA PRO A 193 -17.95 7.53 -55.00
C PRO A 193 -16.89 8.09 -55.95
N ALA A 194 -15.82 7.31 -56.16
CA ALA A 194 -14.77 7.61 -57.12
C ALA A 194 -15.38 7.63 -58.56
N ALA A 195 -15.19 8.75 -59.24
CA ALA A 195 -15.56 8.89 -60.66
C ALA A 195 -14.71 7.94 -61.49
N ALA A 196 -15.37 7.08 -62.28
CA ALA A 196 -14.77 6.30 -63.32
C ALA A 196 -14.21 7.25 -64.40
N LYS A 197 -12.98 7.05 -64.83
CA LYS A 197 -12.39 7.67 -65.99
C LYS A 197 -12.69 6.81 -67.25
N PRO A 198 -12.87 7.46 -68.36
CA PRO A 198 -13.19 6.79 -69.62
C PRO A 198 -12.08 5.96 -70.18
#